data_c53cbb2a90c0a3d93160b73bd6e0f16d
#
_entry.id   c53cbb2a90c0a3d93160b73bd6e0f16d
#
_cell.length_a   1.000
_cell.length_b   1.000
_cell.length_c   1.000
_cell.angle_alpha   90.00
_cell.angle_beta   90.00
_cell.angle_gamma   90.00
#
_symmetry.space_group_name_H-M   'P 1'
#
loop_
_entity.id
_entity.type
_entity.pdbx_description
1 polymer ?
#
loop_
_entity_poly.entity_id
_entity_poly.type
_entity_poly.pdbx_seq_one_letter_code
_entity_poly.pdbx_strand_id
1 'polypeptide(L)'
;KRIRRRNGGVIKVNTKKTNGIQWGPFTLRIPFIHMSLLTGEFLQGLVISGATALAGAPVAMAFGLNFEEALAVCFIASILITSGPIIFGEPLAPGWVTPALPLVIAFFMSKGYFDGTYRIETFHYLAAMCIEFTAIILLLGITGLGKVIIEKIPNALKSGIILGAALAAFYQIFFSDYDRYIGSAPISMIIILSICTITTFSEPFKRLAENNKILKIIGSLGLLPGFLVAGIVGYFVGEISFDIQSGFF
;
A
#
# COMPACT_ATOMS: atom_id res chain seq x y z
N LYS A 1 5.91 28.43 -13.27
CA LYS A 1 5.77 27.75 -14.60
C LYS A 1 7.04 26.93 -14.83
N ARG A 2 6.99 25.61 -14.66
CA ARG A 2 8.07 24.70 -15.07
C ARG A 2 7.71 24.13 -16.44
N ILE A 3 8.47 24.50 -17.47
CA ILE A 3 8.36 23.92 -18.81
C ILE A 3 9.35 22.77 -18.88
N ARG A 4 8.87 21.55 -19.02
CA ARG A 4 9.69 20.37 -19.29
C ARG A 4 9.60 20.06 -20.77
N ARG A 5 10.68 20.27 -21.51
CA ARG A 5 10.79 19.86 -22.92
C ARG A 5 11.17 18.40 -22.98
N ARG A 6 10.37 17.61 -23.66
CA ARG A 6 10.70 16.25 -24.07
C ARG A 6 10.22 16.08 -25.52
N ASN A 7 11.17 15.82 -26.41
CA ASN A 7 10.94 15.47 -27.83
C ASN A 7 9.85 16.26 -28.56
N GLY A 8 10.10 17.52 -28.84
CA GLY A 8 9.37 18.30 -29.87
C GLY A 8 7.93 18.73 -29.57
N GLY A 9 7.29 18.25 -28.53
CA GLY A 9 5.93 18.61 -28.14
C GLY A 9 5.89 19.38 -26.81
N VAL A 10 5.31 20.57 -26.82
CA VAL A 10 5.02 21.33 -25.59
C VAL A 10 3.77 20.73 -24.96
N ILE A 11 3.95 19.85 -23.96
CA ILE A 11 2.83 19.43 -23.13
C ILE A 11 2.50 20.60 -22.21
N LYS A 12 1.45 21.33 -22.51
CA LYS A 12 0.84 22.29 -21.57
C LYS A 12 0.24 21.46 -20.42
N VAL A 13 1.03 21.25 -19.36
CA VAL A 13 0.46 20.80 -18.09
C VAL A 13 -0.38 21.95 -17.59
N ASN A 14 -1.67 21.84 -17.74
CA ASN A 14 -2.65 22.78 -17.21
C ASN A 14 -2.68 22.56 -15.69
N THR A 15 -1.70 23.13 -14.98
CA THR A 15 -1.72 23.22 -13.53
C THR A 15 -2.87 24.15 -13.16
N LYS A 16 -4.10 23.59 -13.05
CA LYS A 16 -5.15 24.25 -12.27
C LYS A 16 -4.51 24.60 -10.94
N LYS A 17 -4.44 25.90 -10.64
CA LYS A 17 -4.07 26.38 -9.31
C LYS A 17 -4.97 25.65 -8.33
N THR A 18 -4.43 24.71 -7.60
CA THR A 18 -5.13 24.08 -6.49
C THR A 18 -5.22 25.12 -5.39
N ASN A 19 -6.34 25.84 -5.35
CA ASN A 19 -6.64 26.77 -4.27
C ASN A 19 -6.85 25.92 -3.02
N GLY A 20 -5.90 25.93 -2.11
CA GLY A 20 -6.03 25.37 -0.77
C GLY A 20 -6.00 26.48 0.25
N ILE A 21 -6.35 26.18 1.49
CA ILE A 21 -6.27 27.09 2.63
C ILE A 21 -4.81 27.14 3.07
N GLN A 22 -4.19 28.32 3.03
CA GLN A 22 -2.81 28.49 3.53
C GLN A 22 -2.82 28.47 5.06
N TRP A 23 -2.07 27.53 5.63
CA TRP A 23 -1.86 27.43 7.07
C TRP A 23 -0.34 27.36 7.36
N GLY A 24 0.25 28.51 7.63
CA GLY A 24 1.70 28.64 7.77
C GLY A 24 2.43 28.21 6.50
N PRO A 25 3.42 27.30 6.59
CA PRO A 25 4.14 26.79 5.42
C PRO A 25 3.35 25.75 4.61
N PHE A 26 2.19 25.28 5.13
CA PHE A 26 1.38 24.23 4.53
C PHE A 26 0.19 24.77 3.75
N THR A 27 -0.21 24.04 2.72
CA THR A 27 -1.45 24.30 1.97
C THR A 27 -2.43 23.18 2.26
N LEU A 28 -3.43 23.46 3.09
CA LEU A 28 -4.50 22.51 3.40
C LEU A 28 -5.45 22.40 2.22
N ARG A 29 -5.75 21.17 1.82
CA ARG A 29 -6.66 20.85 0.72
C ARG A 29 -7.80 20.00 1.25
N ILE A 30 -9.02 20.46 1.05
CA ILE A 30 -10.21 19.69 1.42
C ILE A 30 -10.60 18.84 0.20
N PRO A 31 -10.74 17.51 0.36
CA PRO A 31 -11.24 16.64 -0.70
C PRO A 31 -12.58 17.15 -1.24
N PHE A 32 -12.83 16.96 -2.53
CA PHE A 32 -14.03 17.38 -3.27
C PHE A 32 -14.18 18.90 -3.48
N ILE A 33 -13.56 19.75 -2.65
CA ILE A 33 -13.62 21.22 -2.80
C ILE A 33 -12.40 21.74 -3.56
N HIS A 34 -11.21 21.33 -3.13
CA HIS A 34 -9.94 21.80 -3.70
C HIS A 34 -9.28 20.78 -4.64
N MET A 35 -9.79 19.55 -4.66
CA MET A 35 -9.29 18.44 -5.47
C MET A 35 -10.41 17.91 -6.35
N SER A 36 -10.17 17.84 -7.68
CA SER A 36 -11.10 17.17 -8.60
C SER A 36 -10.87 15.67 -8.54
N LEU A 37 -11.95 14.91 -8.36
CA LEU A 37 -11.91 13.46 -8.48
C LEU A 37 -11.75 13.10 -9.98
N LEU A 38 -10.61 12.55 -10.33
CA LEU A 38 -10.41 11.91 -11.63
C LEU A 38 -10.74 10.42 -11.48
N THR A 39 -11.64 9.91 -12.29
CA THR A 39 -12.15 8.54 -12.18
C THR A 39 -11.04 7.49 -12.18
N GLY A 40 -9.99 7.65 -12.99
CA GLY A 40 -8.86 6.73 -13.04
C GLY A 40 -8.02 6.75 -11.75
N GLU A 41 -7.76 7.93 -11.19
CA GLU A 41 -7.00 8.10 -9.95
C GLU A 41 -7.81 7.59 -8.74
N PHE A 42 -9.12 7.81 -8.75
CA PHE A 42 -10.03 7.28 -7.72
C PHE A 42 -10.06 5.75 -7.72
N LEU A 43 -10.23 5.13 -8.90
CA LEU A 43 -10.21 3.67 -9.03
C LEU A 43 -8.86 3.08 -8.60
N GLN A 44 -7.75 3.69 -8.99
CA GLN A 44 -6.42 3.26 -8.54
C GLN A 44 -6.26 3.37 -7.04
N GLY A 45 -6.74 4.46 -6.42
CA GLY A 45 -6.73 4.64 -4.97
C GLY A 45 -7.57 3.59 -4.24
N LEU A 46 -8.76 3.27 -4.77
CA LEU A 46 -9.64 2.25 -4.21
C LEU A 46 -9.01 0.85 -4.23
N VAL A 47 -8.30 0.52 -5.31
CA VAL A 47 -7.57 -0.75 -5.43
C VAL A 47 -6.41 -0.84 -4.45
N ILE A 48 -5.62 0.22 -4.34
CA ILE A 48 -4.49 0.26 -3.40
C ILE A 48 -5.00 0.16 -1.96
N SER A 49 -6.06 0.88 -1.62
CA SER A 49 -6.68 0.82 -0.28
C SER A 49 -7.24 -0.57 0.02
N GLY A 50 -7.95 -1.17 -0.93
CA GLY A 50 -8.49 -2.52 -0.79
C GLY A 50 -7.39 -3.57 -0.62
N ALA A 51 -6.34 -3.52 -1.43
CA ALA A 51 -5.20 -4.42 -1.31
C ALA A 51 -4.47 -4.25 0.03
N THR A 52 -4.34 -3.01 0.53
CA THR A 52 -3.72 -2.73 1.83
C THR A 52 -4.56 -3.27 2.99
N ALA A 53 -5.88 -3.09 2.94
CA ALA A 53 -6.79 -3.62 3.96
C ALA A 53 -6.78 -5.15 3.97
N LEU A 54 -6.84 -5.79 2.80
CA LEU A 54 -6.78 -7.25 2.67
C LEU A 54 -5.44 -7.83 3.17
N ALA A 55 -4.33 -7.13 2.99
CA ALA A 55 -3.03 -7.56 3.52
C ALA A 55 -2.93 -7.39 5.04
N GLY A 56 -3.58 -6.37 5.61
CA GLY A 56 -3.55 -6.07 7.04
C GLY A 56 -4.45 -6.97 7.89
N ALA A 57 -5.62 -7.35 7.38
CA ALA A 57 -6.59 -8.13 8.12
C ALA A 57 -6.04 -9.47 8.65
N PRO A 58 -5.34 -10.31 7.87
CA PRO A 58 -4.75 -11.54 8.38
C PRO A 58 -3.73 -11.33 9.50
N VAL A 59 -2.98 -10.23 9.47
CA VAL A 59 -2.04 -9.87 10.53
C VAL A 59 -2.79 -9.51 11.80
N ALA A 60 -3.86 -8.72 11.69
CA ALA A 60 -4.70 -8.35 12.82
C ALA A 60 -5.41 -9.58 13.44
N MET A 61 -5.87 -10.52 12.60
CA MET A 61 -6.44 -11.79 13.06
C MET A 61 -5.41 -12.67 13.78
N ALA A 62 -4.15 -12.67 13.35
CA ALA A 62 -3.09 -13.39 14.04
C ALA A 62 -2.81 -12.83 15.47
N PHE A 63 -3.21 -11.60 15.74
CA PHE A 63 -3.24 -11.02 17.09
C PHE A 63 -4.52 -11.33 17.88
N GLY A 64 -5.42 -12.13 17.31
CA GLY A 64 -6.61 -12.63 17.98
C GLY A 64 -7.88 -11.81 17.74
N LEU A 65 -7.87 -10.86 16.81
CA LEU A 65 -9.09 -10.18 16.37
C LEU A 65 -9.92 -11.10 15.48
N ASN A 66 -11.22 -11.01 15.55
CA ASN A 66 -12.08 -11.64 14.57
C ASN A 66 -11.99 -10.91 13.22
N PHE A 67 -12.53 -11.48 12.15
CA PHE A 67 -12.42 -10.92 10.81
C PHE A 67 -13.00 -9.51 10.69
N GLU A 68 -14.13 -9.27 11.33
CA GLU A 68 -14.85 -7.98 11.29
C GLU A 68 -14.08 -6.90 12.04
N GLU A 69 -13.56 -7.22 13.23
CA GLU A 69 -12.71 -6.33 14.02
C GLU A 69 -11.42 -6.01 13.27
N ALA A 70 -10.78 -7.01 12.68
CA ALA A 70 -9.57 -6.85 11.89
C ALA A 70 -9.81 -5.93 10.69
N LEU A 71 -10.93 -6.11 9.99
CA LEU A 71 -11.32 -5.28 8.86
C LEU A 71 -11.61 -3.83 9.29
N ALA A 72 -12.35 -3.65 10.41
CA ALA A 72 -12.65 -2.33 10.96
C ALA A 72 -11.37 -1.57 11.37
N VAL A 73 -10.44 -2.23 12.04
CA VAL A 73 -9.14 -1.65 12.41
C VAL A 73 -8.35 -1.25 11.16
N CYS A 74 -8.28 -2.11 10.15
CA CYS A 74 -7.59 -1.81 8.89
C CYS A 74 -8.25 -0.63 8.16
N PHE A 75 -9.57 -0.54 8.16
CA PHE A 75 -10.31 0.56 7.54
C PHE A 75 -10.02 1.90 8.24
N ILE A 76 -10.12 1.94 9.56
CA ILE A 76 -9.81 3.13 10.35
C ILE A 76 -8.35 3.55 10.18
N ALA A 77 -7.42 2.60 10.24
CA ALA A 77 -6.01 2.86 10.03
C ALA A 77 -5.74 3.43 8.63
N SER A 78 -6.39 2.89 7.59
CA SER A 78 -6.27 3.38 6.23
C SER A 78 -6.77 4.81 6.07
N ILE A 79 -7.89 5.18 6.70
CA ILE A 79 -8.40 6.56 6.72
C ILE A 79 -7.40 7.49 7.39
N LEU A 80 -6.89 7.12 8.56
CA LEU A 80 -5.95 7.94 9.32
C LEU A 80 -4.62 8.13 8.57
N ILE A 81 -4.05 7.06 8.01
CA ILE A 81 -2.80 7.12 7.26
C ILE A 81 -2.93 7.97 6.00
N THR A 82 -4.06 7.85 5.27
CA THR A 82 -4.27 8.60 4.03
C THR A 82 -4.68 10.05 4.25
N SER A 83 -5.26 10.37 5.40
CA SER A 83 -5.73 11.73 5.70
C SER A 83 -4.63 12.78 5.65
N GLY A 84 -3.45 12.49 6.19
CA GLY A 84 -2.30 13.40 6.19
C GLY A 84 -1.89 13.83 4.78
N PRO A 85 -1.46 12.92 3.89
CA PRO A 85 -1.10 13.24 2.52
C PRO A 85 -2.20 13.95 1.73
N ILE A 86 -3.47 13.57 1.94
CA ILE A 86 -4.60 14.22 1.27
C ILE A 86 -4.73 15.68 1.73
N ILE A 87 -4.75 15.90 3.04
CA ILE A 87 -4.95 17.25 3.63
C ILE A 87 -3.79 18.16 3.28
N PHE A 88 -2.55 17.69 3.41
CA PHE A 88 -1.36 18.49 3.10
C PHE A 88 -1.01 18.49 1.60
N GLY A 89 -1.66 17.69 0.79
CA GLY A 89 -1.46 17.60 -0.66
C GLY A 89 -0.08 17.07 -1.04
N GLU A 90 0.47 16.20 -0.21
CA GLU A 90 1.75 15.54 -0.47
C GLU A 90 1.56 14.41 -1.49
N PRO A 91 2.42 14.34 -2.53
CA PRO A 91 2.31 13.30 -3.56
C PRO A 91 2.89 11.96 -3.08
N LEU A 92 2.46 11.51 -1.91
CA LEU A 92 2.89 10.27 -1.29
C LEU A 92 1.74 9.27 -1.29
N ALA A 93 2.01 8.03 -1.66
CA ALA A 93 1.13 6.91 -1.33
C ALA A 93 1.49 6.45 0.08
N PRO A 94 0.66 6.76 1.08
CA PRO A 94 0.94 6.34 2.45
C PRO A 94 0.78 4.82 2.55
N GLY A 95 1.59 4.22 3.39
CA GLY A 95 1.57 2.77 3.58
C GLY A 95 2.13 2.41 4.95
N TRP A 96 2.10 1.14 5.23
CA TRP A 96 2.68 0.57 6.43
C TRP A 96 4.20 0.65 6.36
N VAL A 97 4.86 0.70 7.52
CA VAL A 97 6.32 0.62 7.59
C VAL A 97 6.74 -0.82 7.31
N THR A 98 6.63 -1.23 6.06
CA THR A 98 6.83 -2.61 5.61
C THR A 98 8.15 -3.23 6.10
N PRO A 99 9.30 -2.53 6.13
CA PRO A 99 10.54 -3.11 6.64
C PRO A 99 10.53 -3.41 8.14
N ALA A 100 9.67 -2.74 8.93
CA ALA A 100 9.56 -2.98 10.38
C ALA A 100 8.63 -4.16 10.69
N LEU A 101 7.71 -4.50 9.80
CA LEU A 101 6.71 -5.53 10.03
C LEU A 101 7.29 -6.90 10.41
N PRO A 102 8.31 -7.45 9.72
CA PRO A 102 8.92 -8.72 10.10
C PRO A 102 9.53 -8.69 11.50
N LEU A 103 10.12 -7.57 11.91
CA LEU A 103 10.70 -7.42 13.25
C LEU A 103 9.63 -7.40 14.34
N VAL A 104 8.52 -6.69 14.08
CA VAL A 104 7.37 -6.65 14.98
C VAL A 104 6.76 -8.04 15.12
N ILE A 105 6.51 -8.74 14.03
CA ILE A 105 5.97 -10.10 14.03
C ILE A 105 6.92 -11.04 14.79
N ALA A 106 8.21 -11.01 14.51
CA ALA A 106 9.20 -11.83 15.20
C ALA A 106 9.20 -11.60 16.71
N PHE A 107 9.07 -10.34 17.15
CA PHE A 107 8.92 -10.01 18.56
C PHE A 107 7.69 -10.67 19.19
N PHE A 108 6.52 -10.54 18.55
CA PHE A 108 5.28 -11.13 19.09
C PHE A 108 5.29 -12.66 19.03
N MET A 109 5.87 -13.26 17.99
CA MET A 109 6.09 -14.70 17.92
C MET A 109 6.98 -15.20 19.07
N SER A 110 8.06 -14.48 19.39
CA SER A 110 8.96 -14.84 20.51
C SER A 110 8.27 -14.76 21.87
N LYS A 111 7.20 -13.97 21.99
CA LYS A 111 6.36 -13.86 23.20
C LYS A 111 5.19 -14.84 23.21
N GLY A 112 4.97 -15.58 22.11
CA GLY A 112 3.79 -16.43 21.97
C GLY A 112 2.48 -15.66 21.80
N TYR A 113 2.53 -14.43 21.28
CA TYR A 113 1.39 -13.54 21.13
C TYR A 113 0.90 -13.43 19.67
N PHE A 114 1.42 -14.27 18.80
CA PHE A 114 1.04 -14.30 17.37
C PHE A 114 0.46 -15.68 17.01
N ASP A 115 -0.58 -16.08 17.74
CA ASP A 115 -1.19 -17.41 17.67
C ASP A 115 -2.70 -17.38 17.42
N GLY A 116 -3.25 -16.21 17.10
CA GLY A 116 -4.69 -16.03 16.90
C GLY A 116 -5.51 -15.96 18.19
N THR A 117 -4.87 -15.94 19.36
CA THR A 117 -5.56 -15.80 20.63
C THR A 117 -5.62 -14.33 21.05
N TYR A 118 -6.82 -13.83 21.33
CA TYR A 118 -6.99 -12.47 21.83
C TYR A 118 -6.36 -12.31 23.22
N ARG A 119 -5.45 -11.35 23.33
CA ARG A 119 -4.82 -10.97 24.61
C ARG A 119 -4.68 -9.46 24.68
N ILE A 120 -5.19 -8.86 25.74
CA ILE A 120 -5.12 -7.40 25.91
C ILE A 120 -3.67 -6.91 26.01
N GLU A 121 -2.77 -7.71 26.56
CA GLU A 121 -1.35 -7.39 26.66
C GLU A 121 -0.71 -7.20 25.28
N THR A 122 -1.12 -7.99 24.29
CA THR A 122 -0.66 -7.86 22.89
C THR A 122 -0.94 -6.46 22.34
N PHE A 123 -2.16 -5.95 22.59
CA PHE A 123 -2.55 -4.61 22.14
C PHE A 123 -1.87 -3.50 22.93
N HIS A 124 -1.60 -3.72 24.22
CA HIS A 124 -0.79 -2.79 25.01
C HIS A 124 0.65 -2.69 24.47
N TYR A 125 1.28 -3.81 24.13
CA TYR A 125 2.60 -3.81 23.48
C TYR A 125 2.57 -3.13 22.11
N LEU A 126 1.59 -3.44 21.27
CA LEU A 126 1.43 -2.77 19.97
C LEU A 126 1.26 -1.26 20.14
N ALA A 127 0.40 -0.83 21.07
CA ALA A 127 0.17 0.59 21.34
C ALA A 127 1.45 1.26 21.85
N ALA A 128 2.17 0.62 22.77
CA ALA A 128 3.43 1.14 23.29
C ALA A 128 4.47 1.31 22.18
N MET A 129 4.65 0.31 21.31
CA MET A 129 5.57 0.39 20.16
C MET A 129 5.16 1.51 19.19
N CYS A 130 3.87 1.68 18.92
CA CYS A 130 3.38 2.76 18.07
C CYS A 130 3.62 4.15 18.68
N ILE A 131 3.39 4.30 19.99
CA ILE A 131 3.63 5.56 20.72
C ILE A 131 5.13 5.89 20.71
N GLU A 132 5.98 4.91 21.02
CA GLU A 132 7.43 5.08 21.03
C GLU A 132 7.95 5.48 19.64
N PHE A 133 7.54 4.76 18.60
CA PHE A 133 7.92 5.09 17.23
C PHE A 133 7.44 6.49 16.83
N THR A 134 6.20 6.84 17.17
CA THR A 134 5.63 8.17 16.89
C THR A 134 6.40 9.26 17.62
N ALA A 135 6.76 9.05 18.90
CA ALA A 135 7.54 10.00 19.67
C ALA A 135 8.93 10.23 19.05
N ILE A 136 9.61 9.17 18.61
CA ILE A 136 10.90 9.29 17.91
C ILE A 136 10.76 10.10 16.62
N ILE A 137 9.77 9.79 15.77
CA ILE A 137 9.55 10.50 14.51
C ILE A 137 9.18 11.95 14.77
N LEU A 138 8.35 12.22 15.78
CA LEU A 138 7.97 13.59 16.16
C LEU A 138 9.19 14.40 16.62
N LEU A 139 10.04 13.83 17.47
CA LEU A 139 11.28 14.47 17.93
C LEU A 139 12.22 14.76 16.75
N LEU A 140 12.40 13.78 15.84
CA LEU A 140 13.21 13.97 14.64
C LEU A 140 12.64 15.07 13.72
N GLY A 141 11.31 15.17 13.64
CA GLY A 141 10.62 16.20 12.86
C GLY A 141 10.78 17.59 13.47
N ILE A 142 10.50 17.75 14.76
CA ILE A 142 10.59 19.05 15.46
C ILE A 142 12.03 19.57 15.52
N THR A 143 12.99 18.70 15.76
CA THR A 143 14.42 19.07 15.85
C THR A 143 15.07 19.27 14.49
N GLY A 144 14.42 18.86 13.40
CA GLY A 144 15.01 18.87 12.06
C GLY A 144 16.12 17.82 11.86
N LEU A 145 16.42 17.01 12.88
CA LEU A 145 17.44 15.95 12.80
C LEU A 145 17.11 14.91 11.75
N GLY A 146 15.82 14.67 11.49
CA GLY A 146 15.38 13.76 10.44
C GLY A 146 15.99 14.08 9.07
N LYS A 147 16.03 15.34 8.68
CA LYS A 147 16.66 15.79 7.44
C LYS A 147 18.16 15.50 7.44
N VAL A 148 18.85 15.85 8.53
CA VAL A 148 20.30 15.61 8.68
C VAL A 148 20.66 14.13 8.59
N ILE A 149 19.87 13.26 9.23
CA ILE A 149 20.05 11.82 9.17
C ILE A 149 19.88 11.30 7.74
N ILE A 150 18.79 11.70 7.05
CA ILE A 150 18.51 11.27 5.68
C ILE A 150 19.58 11.72 4.70
N GLU A 151 20.14 12.92 4.87
CA GLU A 151 21.22 13.45 4.03
C GLU A 151 22.56 12.75 4.28
N LYS A 152 22.83 12.34 5.53
CA LYS A 152 24.07 11.65 5.90
C LYS A 152 24.07 10.15 5.57
N ILE A 153 22.89 9.52 5.48
CA ILE A 153 22.81 8.09 5.13
C ILE A 153 23.23 7.89 3.66
N PRO A 154 24.25 7.09 3.39
CA PRO A 154 24.68 6.77 2.02
C PRO A 154 23.55 6.14 1.20
N ASN A 155 23.47 6.47 -0.09
CA ASN A 155 22.48 5.88 -0.98
C ASN A 155 22.58 4.35 -1.06
N ALA A 156 23.78 3.80 -0.93
CA ALA A 156 23.99 2.36 -0.87
C ALA A 156 23.26 1.70 0.32
N LEU A 157 23.26 2.35 1.50
CA LEU A 157 22.54 1.83 2.67
C LEU A 157 21.02 1.92 2.47
N LYS A 158 20.54 3.03 1.90
CA LYS A 158 19.11 3.19 1.56
C LYS A 158 18.64 2.10 0.59
N SER A 159 19.44 1.85 -0.45
CA SER A 159 19.16 0.80 -1.44
C SER A 159 19.25 -0.59 -0.82
N GLY A 160 20.21 -0.81 0.07
CA GLY A 160 20.37 -2.07 0.81
C GLY A 160 19.18 -2.41 1.69
N ILE A 161 18.62 -1.40 2.39
CA ILE A 161 17.40 -1.57 3.22
C ILE A 161 16.20 -1.96 2.34
N ILE A 162 16.01 -1.28 1.20
CA ILE A 162 14.91 -1.59 0.26
C ILE A 162 15.07 -3.00 -0.32
N LEU A 163 16.30 -3.35 -0.74
CA LEU A 163 16.60 -4.68 -1.25
C LEU A 163 16.39 -5.76 -0.19
N GLY A 164 16.84 -5.52 1.04
CA GLY A 164 16.64 -6.43 2.16
C GLY A 164 15.16 -6.68 2.45
N ALA A 165 14.34 -5.63 2.42
CA ALA A 165 12.88 -5.75 2.58
C ALA A 165 12.24 -6.56 1.43
N ALA A 166 12.68 -6.33 0.19
CA ALA A 166 12.21 -7.08 -0.96
C ALA A 166 12.58 -8.57 -0.89
N LEU A 167 13.82 -8.87 -0.49
CA LEU A 167 14.28 -10.26 -0.31
C LEU A 167 13.56 -10.95 0.85
N ALA A 168 13.30 -10.24 1.95
CA ALA A 168 12.53 -10.78 3.07
C ALA A 168 11.09 -11.11 2.65
N ALA A 169 10.43 -10.23 1.89
CA ALA A 169 9.09 -10.49 1.35
C ALA A 169 9.10 -11.68 0.37
N PHE A 170 10.11 -11.76 -0.48
CA PHE A 170 10.27 -12.90 -1.39
C PHE A 170 10.44 -14.21 -0.61
N TYR A 171 11.33 -14.22 0.40
CA TYR A 171 11.52 -15.38 1.26
C TYR A 171 10.24 -15.79 1.97
N GLN A 172 9.48 -14.84 2.50
CA GLN A 172 8.20 -15.09 3.16
C GLN A 172 7.21 -15.80 2.23
N ILE A 173 7.04 -15.31 1.01
CA ILE A 173 6.05 -15.84 0.06
C ILE A 173 6.47 -17.22 -0.48
N PHE A 174 7.73 -17.40 -0.84
CA PHE A 174 8.18 -18.59 -1.57
C PHE A 174 8.72 -19.71 -0.68
N PHE A 175 9.06 -19.41 0.59
CA PHE A 175 9.68 -20.40 1.48
C PHE A 175 8.97 -20.55 2.83
N SER A 176 8.65 -19.45 3.50
CA SER A 176 8.08 -19.51 4.85
C SER A 176 6.60 -19.86 4.84
N ASP A 177 5.81 -19.19 4.04
CA ASP A 177 4.35 -19.35 3.94
C ASP A 177 3.92 -19.86 2.55
N TYR A 178 4.73 -20.75 1.97
CA TYR A 178 4.49 -21.31 0.63
C TYR A 178 3.06 -21.85 0.45
N ASP A 179 2.60 -22.68 1.38
CA ASP A 179 1.29 -23.31 1.32
C ASP A 179 0.15 -22.30 1.34
N ARG A 180 0.34 -21.19 2.06
CA ARG A 180 -0.67 -20.14 2.16
C ARG A 180 -0.77 -19.30 0.88
N TYR A 181 0.34 -18.96 0.26
CA TYR A 181 0.36 -18.04 -0.87
C TYR A 181 0.36 -18.74 -2.23
N ILE A 182 1.07 -19.84 -2.34
CA ILE A 182 1.26 -20.56 -3.62
C ILE A 182 0.53 -21.91 -3.60
N GLY A 183 0.65 -22.67 -2.51
CA GLY A 183 0.05 -23.98 -2.42
C GLY A 183 -1.47 -23.97 -2.46
N SER A 184 -2.11 -22.96 -1.87
CA SER A 184 -3.57 -22.83 -1.84
C SER A 184 -4.19 -22.40 -3.17
N ALA A 185 -3.49 -21.57 -3.96
CA ALA A 185 -4.02 -21.01 -5.21
C ALA A 185 -2.90 -20.75 -6.24
N PRO A 186 -2.23 -21.82 -6.73
CA PRO A 186 -1.07 -21.69 -7.59
C PRO A 186 -1.38 -21.05 -8.94
N ILE A 187 -2.53 -21.37 -9.55
CA ILE A 187 -2.92 -20.83 -10.85
C ILE A 187 -3.22 -19.33 -10.73
N SER A 188 -4.00 -18.96 -9.73
CA SER A 188 -4.33 -17.56 -9.45
C SER A 188 -3.07 -16.74 -9.19
N MET A 189 -2.09 -17.30 -8.46
CA MET A 189 -0.82 -16.63 -8.17
C MET A 189 0.03 -16.40 -9.43
N ILE A 190 0.13 -17.40 -10.30
CA ILE A 190 0.84 -17.28 -11.59
C ILE A 190 0.19 -16.21 -12.46
N ILE A 191 -1.13 -16.17 -12.51
CA ILE A 191 -1.89 -15.18 -13.29
C ILE A 191 -1.63 -13.77 -12.77
N ILE A 192 -1.74 -13.55 -11.45
CA ILE A 192 -1.47 -12.23 -10.83
C ILE A 192 -0.05 -11.78 -11.17
N LEU A 193 0.95 -12.61 -10.90
CA LEU A 193 2.35 -12.28 -11.14
C LEU A 193 2.61 -11.97 -12.62
N SER A 194 2.06 -12.77 -13.53
CA SER A 194 2.24 -12.59 -14.97
C SER A 194 1.61 -11.28 -15.45
N ILE A 195 0.36 -11.03 -15.11
CA ILE A 195 -0.36 -9.82 -15.54
C ILE A 195 0.28 -8.58 -14.93
N CYS A 196 0.55 -8.59 -13.62
CA CYS A 196 1.17 -7.44 -12.95
C CYS A 196 2.57 -7.13 -13.50
N THR A 197 3.36 -8.15 -13.79
CA THR A 197 4.69 -7.98 -14.39
C THR A 197 4.59 -7.40 -15.80
N ILE A 198 3.68 -7.92 -16.62
CA ILE A 198 3.49 -7.44 -17.99
C ILE A 198 2.97 -6.01 -18.01
N THR A 199 1.96 -5.70 -17.22
CA THR A 199 1.36 -4.35 -17.21
C THR A 199 2.29 -3.28 -16.65
N THR A 200 3.16 -3.65 -15.70
CA THR A 200 4.04 -2.68 -15.01
C THR A 200 5.40 -2.54 -15.68
N PHE A 201 6.03 -3.64 -16.10
CA PHE A 201 7.43 -3.65 -16.51
C PHE A 201 7.64 -3.87 -18.01
N SER A 202 6.66 -4.42 -18.75
CA SER A 202 6.83 -4.73 -20.16
C SER A 202 6.88 -3.48 -21.05
N GLU A 203 7.99 -3.25 -21.70
CA GLU A 203 8.15 -2.17 -22.69
C GLU A 203 7.22 -2.35 -23.91
N PRO A 204 7.03 -3.55 -24.48
CA PRO A 204 6.04 -3.77 -25.53
C PRO A 204 4.63 -3.37 -25.11
N PHE A 205 4.21 -3.72 -23.88
CA PHE A 205 2.89 -3.33 -23.37
C PHE A 205 2.76 -1.81 -23.27
N LYS A 206 3.76 -1.11 -22.75
CA LYS A 206 3.76 0.35 -22.63
C LYS A 206 3.63 1.04 -23.99
N ARG A 207 4.36 0.55 -25.02
CA ARG A 207 4.25 1.06 -26.39
C ARG A 207 2.86 0.84 -26.99
N LEU A 208 2.26 -0.32 -26.77
CA LEU A 208 0.89 -0.60 -27.21
C LEU A 208 -0.14 0.27 -26.47
N ALA A 209 0.08 0.52 -25.18
CA ALA A 209 -0.78 1.36 -24.37
C ALA A 209 -0.72 2.85 -24.76
N GLU A 210 0.38 3.34 -25.34
CA GLU A 210 0.47 4.69 -25.87
C GLU A 210 -0.54 4.94 -27.01
N ASN A 211 -0.78 3.93 -27.83
CA ASN A 211 -1.63 4.03 -29.01
C ASN A 211 -3.09 3.56 -28.77
N ASN A 212 -3.36 2.90 -27.66
CA ASN A 212 -4.67 2.34 -27.36
C ASN A 212 -5.20 2.83 -26.00
N LYS A 213 -6.35 3.55 -26.03
CA LYS A 213 -6.96 4.11 -24.82
C LYS A 213 -7.33 3.05 -23.78
N ILE A 214 -7.77 1.86 -24.20
CA ILE A 214 -8.16 0.77 -23.30
C ILE A 214 -6.93 0.23 -22.60
N LEU A 215 -5.85 -0.07 -23.32
CA LEU A 215 -4.60 -0.56 -22.74
C LEU A 215 -3.96 0.48 -21.82
N LYS A 216 -4.10 1.76 -22.14
CA LYS A 216 -3.66 2.85 -21.27
C LYS A 216 -4.42 2.88 -19.95
N ILE A 217 -5.73 2.67 -19.97
CA ILE A 217 -6.55 2.55 -18.77
C ILE A 217 -6.13 1.31 -17.96
N ILE A 218 -6.01 0.15 -18.60
CA ILE A 218 -5.55 -1.09 -17.96
C ILE A 218 -4.20 -0.90 -17.28
N GLY A 219 -3.22 -0.30 -17.96
CA GLY A 219 -1.92 0.00 -17.40
C GLY A 219 -1.95 1.00 -16.24
N SER A 220 -2.93 1.92 -16.22
CA SER A 220 -3.11 2.89 -15.13
C SER A 220 -3.78 2.31 -13.90
N LEU A 221 -4.46 1.17 -14.01
CA LEU A 221 -5.13 0.49 -12.91
C LEU A 221 -4.18 -0.34 -12.01
N GLY A 222 -2.88 -0.37 -12.34
CA GLY A 222 -1.85 -1.02 -11.51
C GLY A 222 -2.08 -2.52 -11.35
N LEU A 223 -2.32 -2.98 -10.13
CA LEU A 223 -2.50 -4.41 -9.80
C LEU A 223 -3.91 -4.93 -10.07
N LEU A 224 -4.92 -4.05 -10.23
CA LEU A 224 -6.33 -4.43 -10.35
C LEU A 224 -6.61 -5.44 -11.48
N PRO A 225 -6.08 -5.26 -12.70
CA PRO A 225 -6.34 -6.23 -13.77
C PRO A 225 -5.87 -7.64 -13.41
N GLY A 226 -4.73 -7.77 -12.73
CA GLY A 226 -4.22 -9.04 -12.24
C GLY A 226 -5.15 -9.68 -11.22
N PHE A 227 -5.60 -8.93 -10.21
CA PHE A 227 -6.54 -9.42 -9.20
C PHE A 227 -7.89 -9.83 -9.79
N LEU A 228 -8.46 -9.05 -10.69
CA LEU A 228 -9.75 -9.37 -11.31
C LEU A 228 -9.68 -10.65 -12.13
N VAL A 229 -8.67 -10.77 -13.00
CA VAL A 229 -8.52 -11.96 -13.85
C VAL A 229 -8.22 -13.19 -13.00
N ALA A 230 -7.32 -13.08 -12.03
CA ALA A 230 -7.00 -14.20 -11.13
C ALA A 230 -8.19 -14.60 -10.25
N GLY A 231 -8.99 -13.64 -9.76
CA GLY A 231 -10.19 -13.92 -9.00
C GLY A 231 -11.24 -14.67 -9.82
N ILE A 232 -11.46 -14.25 -11.07
CA ILE A 232 -12.39 -14.93 -11.97
C ILE A 232 -11.89 -16.34 -12.30
N VAL A 233 -10.65 -16.48 -12.73
CA VAL A 233 -10.09 -17.79 -13.10
C VAL A 233 -9.99 -18.72 -11.88
N GLY A 234 -9.53 -18.21 -10.74
CA GLY A 234 -9.43 -18.97 -9.50
C GLY A 234 -10.76 -19.51 -9.01
N TYR A 235 -11.84 -18.74 -9.20
CA TYR A 235 -13.21 -19.22 -8.93
C TYR A 235 -13.60 -20.39 -9.84
N PHE A 236 -13.37 -20.28 -11.15
CA PHE A 236 -13.71 -21.35 -12.09
C PHE A 236 -12.84 -22.60 -11.92
N VAL A 237 -11.62 -22.46 -11.48
CA VAL A 237 -10.71 -23.59 -11.22
C VAL A 237 -10.95 -24.19 -9.82
N GLY A 238 -11.72 -23.54 -8.96
CA GLY A 238 -12.00 -23.99 -7.61
C GLY A 238 -10.91 -23.66 -6.58
N GLU A 239 -9.96 -22.80 -6.93
CA GLU A 239 -8.94 -22.29 -5.98
C GLU A 239 -9.50 -21.25 -5.02
N ILE A 240 -10.55 -20.51 -5.44
CA ILE A 240 -11.17 -19.45 -4.67
C ILE A 240 -12.67 -19.76 -4.52
N SER A 241 -13.16 -19.78 -3.28
CA SER A 241 -14.59 -19.84 -2.98
C SER A 241 -15.05 -18.47 -2.50
N PHE A 242 -16.13 -17.95 -3.11
CA PHE A 242 -16.79 -16.74 -2.62
C PHE A 242 -17.97 -17.16 -1.73
N ASP A 243 -17.79 -17.11 -0.44
CA ASP A 243 -18.89 -17.21 0.52
C ASP A 243 -19.34 -15.80 0.90
N ILE A 244 -20.22 -15.25 0.06
CA ILE A 244 -20.75 -13.90 0.28
C ILE A 244 -21.92 -14.01 1.26
N GLN A 245 -21.63 -13.83 2.53
CA GLN A 245 -22.68 -13.64 3.53
C GLN A 245 -23.13 -12.17 3.46
N SER A 246 -24.29 -11.93 2.85
CA SER A 246 -24.93 -10.63 2.89
C SER A 246 -25.64 -10.46 4.22
N GLY A 247 -25.03 -9.77 5.16
CA GLY A 247 -25.64 -9.36 6.42
C GLY A 247 -25.31 -7.91 6.71
N PHE A 248 -26.32 -7.13 7.12
CA PHE A 248 -26.10 -5.89 7.86
C PHE A 248 -25.90 -6.29 9.32
N PHE A 249 -24.76 -5.94 9.89
CA PHE A 249 -24.46 -6.12 11.32
C PHE A 249 -24.98 -4.93 12.11
#